data_12551a5fc36666cd1e8f7d8d8a512c13
#
_entry.id   12551a5fc36666cd1e8f7d8d8a512c13
#
_cell.length_a   1.000
_cell.length_b   1.000
_cell.length_c   1.000
_cell.angle_alpha   90.00
_cell.angle_beta   90.00
_cell.angle_gamma   90.00
#
_symmetry.space_group_name_H-M   'P 1'
#
loop_
_entity.id
_entity.type
_entity.pdbx_description
1 polymer ?
#
loop_
_entity_poly.entity_id
_entity_poly.type
_entity_poly.pdbx_seq_one_letter_code
_entity_poly.pdbx_strand_id
1 'polypeptide(L)'
;MNPILASSDLPYPEISVTPSLSEARILMPSYGGRHSETTAVMTYVYQSYVSKEFSDTLEAIAISEMRHHDLLGNAIVKLGGYPVIGSGTYWNGSYVNYQTCPAEFLKANIIGEKTAIAGYEKAILSLDQKDLKLLLERIILDEELHIKIFEELLTGLNCGNG
;
A
#
# COMPACT_ATOMS: atom_id res chain seq x y z
N MET A 1 22.47 4.56 -12.11
CA MET A 1 21.59 3.58 -11.45
C MET A 1 20.30 3.47 -12.23
N ASN A 2 19.83 2.28 -12.54
CA ASN A 2 18.48 2.13 -13.08
C ASN A 2 17.49 2.51 -11.96
N PRO A 3 16.43 3.26 -12.26
CA PRO A 3 15.40 3.55 -11.25
C PRO A 3 14.83 2.23 -10.75
N ILE A 4 14.65 2.12 -9.44
CA ILE A 4 13.97 0.98 -8.84
C ILE A 4 12.50 1.12 -9.21
N LEU A 5 11.99 0.17 -9.99
CA LEU A 5 10.57 0.14 -10.36
C LEU A 5 9.80 -0.53 -9.21
N ALA A 6 9.09 0.28 -8.44
CA ALA A 6 8.21 -0.16 -7.37
C ALA A 6 6.73 -0.18 -7.78
N SER A 7 6.44 0.01 -9.06
CA SER A 7 5.10 -0.09 -9.65
C SER A 7 5.16 -0.87 -10.95
N SER A 8 4.10 -1.62 -11.24
CA SER A 8 3.92 -2.33 -12.51
C SER A 8 3.86 -1.35 -13.70
N ASP A 9 4.35 -1.79 -14.86
CA ASP A 9 4.32 -0.99 -16.10
C ASP A 9 2.91 -0.73 -16.65
N LEU A 10 1.89 -1.41 -16.13
CA LEU A 10 0.51 -1.21 -16.55
C LEU A 10 -0.02 0.14 -16.05
N PRO A 11 -0.70 0.93 -16.87
CA PRO A 11 -1.29 2.19 -16.44
C PRO A 11 -2.42 1.94 -15.42
N TYR A 12 -2.61 2.88 -14.48
CA TYR A 12 -3.81 2.88 -13.66
C TYR A 12 -5.03 3.25 -14.49
N PRO A 13 -6.18 2.59 -14.28
CA PRO A 13 -7.39 2.89 -15.01
C PRO A 13 -7.92 4.30 -14.66
N GLU A 14 -8.45 5.00 -15.67
CA GLU A 14 -9.31 6.13 -15.39
C GLU A 14 -10.63 5.62 -14.84
N ILE A 15 -11.06 6.20 -13.72
CA ILE A 15 -12.31 5.80 -13.09
C ILE A 15 -13.44 6.78 -13.40
N SER A 16 -14.56 6.26 -13.90
CA SER A 16 -15.84 6.96 -14.07
C SER A 16 -16.87 6.28 -13.16
N VAL A 17 -17.25 6.96 -12.08
CA VAL A 17 -18.12 6.38 -11.05
C VAL A 17 -19.33 7.26 -10.78
N THR A 18 -20.43 6.65 -10.38
CA THR A 18 -21.58 7.34 -9.84
C THR A 18 -21.46 7.51 -8.33
N PRO A 19 -21.91 8.62 -7.74
CA PRO A 19 -21.82 8.81 -6.30
C PRO A 19 -22.47 7.67 -5.51
N SER A 20 -21.72 7.14 -4.53
CA SER A 20 -22.13 6.02 -3.66
C SER A 20 -21.37 6.09 -2.33
N LEU A 21 -22.02 6.62 -1.29
CA LEU A 21 -21.41 6.70 0.05
C LEU A 21 -21.14 5.32 0.67
N SER A 22 -21.89 4.29 0.29
CA SER A 22 -21.65 2.91 0.72
C SER A 22 -20.32 2.39 0.15
N GLU A 23 -20.05 2.60 -1.13
CA GLU A 23 -18.79 2.19 -1.75
C GLU A 23 -17.61 3.06 -1.30
N ALA A 24 -17.81 4.37 -1.08
CA ALA A 24 -16.81 5.20 -0.44
C ALA A 24 -16.36 4.62 0.92
N ARG A 25 -17.31 4.14 1.74
CA ARG A 25 -17.00 3.50 3.03
C ARG A 25 -16.24 2.18 2.89
N ILE A 26 -16.45 1.43 1.81
CA ILE A 26 -15.70 0.20 1.53
C ILE A 26 -14.21 0.49 1.29
N LEU A 27 -13.87 1.61 0.65
CA LEU A 27 -12.50 2.01 0.37
C LEU A 27 -11.75 2.62 1.58
N MET A 28 -12.47 3.20 2.54
CA MET A 28 -11.87 3.92 3.68
C MET A 28 -10.88 3.09 4.51
N PRO A 29 -11.10 1.80 4.82
CA PRO A 29 -10.13 1.01 5.56
C PRO A 29 -8.77 0.88 4.85
N SER A 30 -8.75 0.71 3.54
CA SER A 30 -7.53 0.65 2.73
C SER A 30 -6.87 2.02 2.58
N TYR A 31 -7.65 3.10 2.54
CA TYR A 31 -7.11 4.46 2.47
C TYR A 31 -6.40 4.89 3.76
N GLY A 32 -7.07 4.80 4.90
CA GLY A 32 -6.63 5.44 6.15
C GLY A 32 -6.85 4.62 7.43
N GLY A 33 -7.02 3.29 7.33
CA GLY A 33 -7.15 2.38 8.47
C GLY A 33 -5.81 1.90 9.02
N ARG A 34 -5.85 0.88 9.87
CA ARG A 34 -4.66 0.30 10.49
C ARG A 34 -3.70 -0.36 9.48
N HIS A 35 -4.25 -1.09 8.51
CA HIS A 35 -3.51 -1.79 7.45
C HIS A 35 -3.82 -1.10 6.12
N SER A 36 -3.46 0.17 6.00
CA SER A 36 -3.82 1.06 4.90
C SER A 36 -2.58 1.64 4.24
N GLU A 37 -2.80 2.30 3.08
CA GLU A 37 -1.77 3.07 2.39
C GLU A 37 -1.12 4.13 3.30
N THR A 38 -1.91 4.79 4.17
CA THR A 38 -1.35 5.73 5.16
C THR A 38 -0.31 5.06 6.05
N THR A 39 -0.59 3.84 6.53
CA THR A 39 0.33 3.09 7.40
C THR A 39 1.53 2.58 6.63
N ALA A 40 1.36 2.11 5.39
CA ALA A 40 2.43 1.65 4.51
C ALA A 40 3.40 2.79 4.20
N VAL A 41 2.91 3.95 3.76
CA VAL A 41 3.72 5.16 3.51
C VAL A 41 4.57 5.51 4.72
N MET A 42 3.96 5.64 5.91
CA MET A 42 4.69 6.03 7.12
C MET A 42 5.71 4.97 7.55
N THR A 43 5.39 3.69 7.36
CA THR A 43 6.29 2.57 7.66
C THR A 43 7.52 2.60 6.77
N TYR A 44 7.35 2.69 5.45
CA TYR A 44 8.46 2.61 4.51
C TYR A 44 9.31 3.88 4.50
N VAL A 45 8.71 5.06 4.72
CA VAL A 45 9.45 6.31 4.94
C VAL A 45 10.30 6.21 6.20
N TYR A 46 9.78 5.71 7.32
CA TYR A 46 10.58 5.51 8.53
C TYR A 46 11.73 4.53 8.28
N GLN A 47 11.43 3.38 7.67
CA GLN A 47 12.44 2.33 7.42
C GLN A 47 13.52 2.82 6.46
N SER A 48 13.22 3.69 5.48
CA SER A 48 14.22 4.28 4.58
C SER A 48 15.22 5.16 5.33
N TYR A 49 14.82 5.81 6.41
CA TYR A 49 15.72 6.63 7.22
C TYR A 49 16.66 5.79 8.10
N VAL A 50 16.19 4.65 8.61
CA VAL A 50 16.97 3.84 9.55
C VAL A 50 17.78 2.74 8.89
N SER A 51 17.49 2.40 7.64
CA SER A 51 18.20 1.37 6.86
C SER A 51 18.85 1.96 5.62
N LYS A 52 20.11 2.39 5.75
CA LYS A 52 20.85 2.98 4.62
C LYS A 52 21.03 2.03 3.43
N GLU A 53 21.14 0.74 3.70
CA GLU A 53 21.32 -0.29 2.67
C GLU A 53 20.12 -0.40 1.74
N PHE A 54 18.90 -0.23 2.28
CA PHE A 54 17.65 -0.39 1.54
C PHE A 54 16.90 0.93 1.34
N SER A 55 17.52 2.08 1.67
CA SER A 55 16.89 3.40 1.66
C SER A 55 16.20 3.70 0.34
N ASP A 56 16.92 3.57 -0.78
CA ASP A 56 16.40 3.91 -2.11
C ASP A 56 15.23 3.00 -2.51
N THR A 57 15.29 1.72 -2.16
CA THR A 57 14.21 0.76 -2.46
C THR A 57 12.97 1.05 -1.61
N LEU A 58 13.15 1.29 -0.32
CA LEU A 58 12.06 1.60 0.60
C LEU A 58 11.39 2.94 0.26
N GLU A 59 12.17 3.94 -0.15
CA GLU A 59 11.64 5.22 -0.63
C GLU A 59 10.84 5.04 -1.93
N ALA A 60 11.33 4.24 -2.88
CA ALA A 60 10.61 3.97 -4.12
C ALA A 60 9.27 3.28 -3.86
N ILE A 61 9.22 2.30 -2.93
CA ILE A 61 7.97 1.66 -2.51
C ILE A 61 7.06 2.67 -1.80
N ALA A 62 7.58 3.48 -0.87
CA ALA A 62 6.78 4.52 -0.21
C ALA A 62 6.14 5.51 -1.21
N ILE A 63 6.83 5.85 -2.29
CA ILE A 63 6.29 6.69 -3.38
C ILE A 63 5.14 5.96 -4.12
N SER A 64 5.27 4.64 -4.34
CA SER A 64 4.18 3.82 -4.90
C SER A 64 2.95 3.84 -4.00
N GLU A 65 3.14 3.66 -2.69
CA GLU A 65 2.05 3.72 -1.70
C GLU A 65 1.39 5.11 -1.62
N MET A 66 2.17 6.19 -1.75
CA MET A 66 1.61 7.55 -1.87
C MET A 66 0.72 7.67 -3.10
N ARG A 67 1.06 7.00 -4.21
CA ARG A 67 0.23 6.96 -5.40
C ARG A 67 -1.07 6.20 -5.18
N HIS A 68 -1.01 5.03 -4.53
CA HIS A 68 -2.20 4.27 -4.15
C HIS A 68 -3.13 5.09 -3.23
N HIS A 69 -2.54 5.75 -2.23
CA HIS A 69 -3.25 6.65 -1.33
C HIS A 69 -3.98 7.77 -2.09
N ASP A 70 -3.32 8.44 -3.04
CA ASP A 70 -3.92 9.48 -3.89
C ASP A 70 -5.07 8.91 -4.73
N LEU A 71 -4.90 7.76 -5.36
CA LEU A 71 -5.92 7.10 -6.18
C LEU A 71 -7.17 6.75 -5.36
N LEU A 72 -7.00 6.16 -4.18
CA LEU A 72 -8.11 5.84 -3.27
C LEU A 72 -8.80 7.10 -2.74
N GLY A 73 -8.04 8.12 -2.36
CA GLY A 73 -8.59 9.39 -1.90
C GLY A 73 -9.46 10.06 -2.97
N ASN A 74 -8.97 10.09 -4.20
CA ASN A 74 -9.71 10.64 -5.36
C ASN A 74 -10.97 9.81 -5.67
N ALA A 75 -10.89 8.47 -5.56
CA ALA A 75 -12.06 7.60 -5.74
C ALA A 75 -13.15 7.89 -4.68
N ILE A 76 -12.73 8.01 -3.40
CA ILE A 76 -13.66 8.34 -2.30
C ILE A 76 -14.36 9.68 -2.54
N VAL A 77 -13.62 10.72 -3.01
CA VAL A 77 -14.21 12.03 -3.33
C VAL A 77 -15.19 11.93 -4.50
N LYS A 78 -14.84 11.22 -5.57
CA LYS A 78 -15.74 10.99 -6.72
C LYS A 78 -17.03 10.27 -6.32
N LEU A 79 -16.98 9.40 -5.32
CA LEU A 79 -18.13 8.72 -4.73
C LEU A 79 -18.97 9.61 -3.80
N GLY A 80 -18.57 10.87 -3.58
CA GLY A 80 -19.24 11.82 -2.70
C GLY A 80 -18.86 11.68 -1.22
N GLY A 81 -17.81 10.90 -0.90
CA GLY A 81 -17.27 10.74 0.43
C GLY A 81 -16.18 11.76 0.77
N TYR A 82 -15.71 11.71 2.00
CA TYR A 82 -14.56 12.48 2.48
C TYR A 82 -13.44 11.50 2.87
N PRO A 83 -12.23 11.60 2.29
CA PRO A 83 -11.12 10.69 2.57
C PRO A 83 -10.48 11.02 3.94
N VAL A 84 -11.15 10.58 5.01
CA VAL A 84 -10.71 10.79 6.39
C VAL A 84 -9.80 9.65 6.82
N ILE A 85 -8.61 9.99 7.32
CA ILE A 85 -7.68 9.01 7.90
C ILE A 85 -8.22 8.55 9.24
N GLY A 86 -8.34 7.22 9.43
CA GLY A 86 -8.87 6.64 10.66
C GLY A 86 -10.35 6.34 10.62
N SER A 87 -10.86 5.76 9.51
CA SER A 87 -12.26 5.34 9.40
C SER A 87 -12.65 4.36 10.52
N GLY A 88 -13.58 4.76 11.39
CA GLY A 88 -14.07 3.95 12.51
C GLY A 88 -13.23 4.04 13.80
N THR A 89 -11.94 4.28 13.72
CA THR A 89 -11.04 4.57 14.84
C THR A 89 -9.98 5.57 14.38
N TYR A 90 -9.50 6.42 15.28
CA TYR A 90 -8.45 7.37 14.93
C TYR A 90 -7.17 6.62 14.54
N TRP A 91 -6.63 6.94 13.38
CA TRP A 91 -5.29 6.49 13.00
C TRP A 91 -4.26 7.10 13.96
N ASN A 92 -3.25 6.33 14.33
CA ASN A 92 -2.17 6.83 15.18
C ASN A 92 -0.84 6.14 14.82
N GLY A 93 0.27 6.75 15.24
CA GLY A 93 1.61 6.29 14.91
C GLY A 93 1.96 4.89 15.43
N SER A 94 1.18 4.30 16.33
CA SER A 94 1.43 2.91 16.80
C SER A 94 1.14 1.85 15.74
N TYR A 95 0.52 2.21 14.63
CA TYR A 95 0.28 1.30 13.50
C TYR A 95 1.53 1.15 12.61
N VAL A 96 2.45 2.10 12.69
CA VAL A 96 3.72 2.09 11.94
C VAL A 96 4.66 1.03 12.51
N ASN A 97 5.32 0.29 11.62
CA ASN A 97 6.35 -0.65 12.04
C ASN A 97 7.69 0.09 12.23
N TYR A 98 8.08 0.27 13.49
CA TYR A 98 9.32 0.95 13.89
C TYR A 98 10.50 -0.02 14.14
N GLN A 99 10.45 -1.24 13.65
CA GLN A 99 11.58 -2.15 13.71
C GLN A 99 12.78 -1.60 12.95
N THR A 100 13.97 -1.80 13.50
CA THR A 100 15.25 -1.34 12.91
C THR A 100 16.09 -2.48 12.36
N CYS A 101 15.78 -3.74 12.70
CA CYS A 101 16.44 -4.92 12.16
C CYS A 101 15.89 -5.23 10.76
N PRO A 102 16.73 -5.18 9.68
CA PRO A 102 16.25 -5.41 8.33
C PRO A 102 15.53 -6.74 8.13
N ALA A 103 16.05 -7.83 8.66
CA ALA A 103 15.41 -9.15 8.52
C ALA A 103 14.01 -9.18 9.14
N GLU A 104 13.79 -8.47 10.25
CA GLU A 104 12.50 -8.44 10.93
C GLU A 104 11.51 -7.51 10.25
N PHE A 105 11.92 -6.30 9.85
CA PHE A 105 10.99 -5.41 9.18
C PHE A 105 10.64 -5.90 7.75
N LEU A 106 11.55 -6.50 7.00
CA LEU A 106 11.24 -7.07 5.69
C LEU A 106 10.20 -8.20 5.79
N LYS A 107 10.33 -9.10 6.77
CA LYS A 107 9.30 -10.13 7.04
C LYS A 107 7.94 -9.50 7.39
N ALA A 108 7.96 -8.46 8.23
CA ALA A 108 6.73 -7.77 8.61
C ALA A 108 6.10 -7.02 7.43
N ASN A 109 6.92 -6.42 6.55
CA ASN A 109 6.45 -5.75 5.33
C ASN A 109 5.76 -6.75 4.39
N ILE A 110 6.34 -7.92 4.14
CA ILE A 110 5.72 -9.00 3.35
C ILE A 110 4.34 -9.38 3.90
N ILE A 111 4.20 -9.47 5.23
CA ILE A 111 2.92 -9.74 5.89
C ILE A 111 1.95 -8.56 5.70
N GLY A 112 2.46 -7.34 5.78
CA GLY A 112 1.70 -6.11 5.56
C GLY A 112 1.07 -6.07 4.17
N GLU A 113 1.87 -6.29 3.10
CA GLU A 113 1.37 -6.31 1.72
C GLU A 113 0.36 -7.44 1.47
N LYS A 114 0.61 -8.64 2.00
CA LYS A 114 -0.37 -9.74 1.93
C LYS A 114 -1.69 -9.37 2.63
N THR A 115 -1.63 -8.62 3.71
CA THR A 115 -2.83 -8.13 4.42
C THR A 115 -3.56 -7.06 3.60
N ALA A 116 -2.84 -6.15 2.94
CA ALA A 116 -3.40 -5.15 2.04
C ALA A 116 -4.12 -5.82 0.85
N ILE A 117 -3.47 -6.78 0.18
CA ILE A 117 -4.08 -7.58 -0.91
C ILE A 117 -5.38 -8.22 -0.45
N ALA A 118 -5.39 -8.92 0.69
CA ALA A 118 -6.61 -9.53 1.22
C ALA A 118 -7.71 -8.51 1.52
N GLY A 119 -7.35 -7.29 1.96
CA GLY A 119 -8.26 -6.18 2.14
C GLY A 119 -8.87 -5.70 0.82
N TYR A 120 -8.07 -5.56 -0.23
CA TYR A 120 -8.52 -5.18 -1.56
C TYR A 120 -9.42 -6.25 -2.20
N GLU A 121 -9.05 -7.52 -2.12
CA GLU A 121 -9.88 -8.63 -2.60
C GLU A 121 -11.27 -8.64 -1.93
N LYS A 122 -11.31 -8.43 -0.61
CA LYS A 122 -12.57 -8.29 0.13
C LYS A 122 -13.38 -7.08 -0.33
N ALA A 123 -12.73 -5.94 -0.57
CA ALA A 123 -13.38 -4.74 -1.10
C ALA A 123 -13.98 -4.99 -2.48
N ILE A 124 -13.23 -5.64 -3.40
CA ILE A 124 -13.68 -5.99 -4.76
C ILE A 124 -14.97 -6.82 -4.72
N LEU A 125 -15.08 -7.77 -3.78
CA LEU A 125 -16.30 -8.58 -3.62
C LEU A 125 -17.51 -7.76 -3.16
N SER A 126 -17.30 -6.63 -2.49
CA SER A 126 -18.33 -5.79 -1.91
C SER A 126 -18.71 -4.57 -2.75
N LEU A 127 -17.90 -4.22 -3.75
CA LEU A 127 -18.13 -3.13 -4.68
C LEU A 127 -19.05 -3.58 -5.82
N ASP A 128 -19.88 -2.66 -6.33
CA ASP A 128 -20.71 -2.90 -7.51
C ASP A 128 -20.10 -2.28 -8.77
N GLN A 129 -19.45 -1.11 -8.64
CA GLN A 129 -18.93 -0.37 -9.78
C GLN A 129 -17.63 -0.99 -10.32
N LYS A 130 -17.68 -1.34 -11.61
CA LYS A 130 -16.59 -2.04 -12.30
C LYS A 130 -15.26 -1.28 -12.26
N ASP A 131 -15.29 0.04 -12.43
CA ASP A 131 -14.07 0.84 -12.51
C ASP A 131 -13.31 0.86 -11.17
N LEU A 132 -14.04 0.79 -10.05
CA LEU A 132 -13.43 0.66 -8.72
C LEU A 132 -12.74 -0.69 -8.56
N LYS A 133 -13.38 -1.77 -9.03
CA LYS A 133 -12.77 -3.12 -9.00
C LYS A 133 -11.49 -3.15 -9.82
N LEU A 134 -11.50 -2.61 -11.04
CA LEU A 134 -10.33 -2.52 -11.90
C LEU A 134 -9.20 -1.69 -11.27
N LEU A 135 -9.54 -0.60 -10.55
CA LEU A 135 -8.55 0.18 -9.81
C LEU A 135 -7.88 -0.65 -8.73
N LEU A 136 -8.66 -1.36 -7.91
CA LEU A 136 -8.11 -2.19 -6.84
C LEU A 136 -7.30 -3.38 -7.39
N GLU A 137 -7.78 -4.04 -8.45
CA GLU A 137 -7.03 -5.09 -9.15
C GLU A 137 -5.68 -4.58 -9.67
N ARG A 138 -5.63 -3.33 -10.17
CA ARG A 138 -4.38 -2.72 -10.62
C ARG A 138 -3.42 -2.41 -9.46
N ILE A 139 -3.94 -1.94 -8.32
CA ILE A 139 -3.14 -1.70 -7.11
C ILE A 139 -2.56 -3.03 -6.61
N ILE A 140 -3.34 -4.10 -6.57
CA ILE A 140 -2.88 -5.44 -6.15
C ILE A 140 -1.61 -5.87 -6.91
N LEU A 141 -1.49 -5.56 -8.20
CA LEU A 141 -0.27 -5.88 -8.97
C LEU A 141 0.98 -5.18 -8.44
N ASP A 142 0.84 -3.99 -7.88
CA ASP A 142 1.95 -3.29 -7.25
C ASP A 142 2.31 -3.91 -5.89
N GLU A 143 1.31 -4.29 -5.09
CA GLU A 143 1.55 -4.99 -3.81
C GLU A 143 2.24 -6.34 -4.01
N GLU A 144 1.86 -7.09 -5.05
CA GLU A 144 2.54 -8.33 -5.43
C GLU A 144 4.00 -8.07 -5.84
N LEU A 145 4.28 -6.95 -6.51
CA LEU A 145 5.63 -6.53 -6.85
C LEU A 145 6.43 -6.14 -5.59
N HIS A 146 5.81 -5.39 -4.65
CA HIS A 146 6.44 -5.04 -3.38
C HIS A 146 6.83 -6.29 -2.58
N ILE A 147 5.94 -7.29 -2.49
CA ILE A 147 6.24 -8.59 -1.86
C ILE A 147 7.49 -9.21 -2.48
N LYS A 148 7.57 -9.26 -3.80
CA LYS A 148 8.70 -9.81 -4.54
C LYS A 148 10.01 -9.09 -4.20
N ILE A 149 9.98 -7.75 -4.20
CA ILE A 149 11.12 -6.93 -3.86
C ILE A 149 11.58 -7.24 -2.43
N PHE A 150 10.67 -7.28 -1.45
CA PHE A 150 11.01 -7.59 -0.07
C PHE A 150 11.55 -9.02 0.12
N GLU A 151 11.02 -10.01 -0.61
CA GLU A 151 11.51 -11.39 -0.59
C GLU A 151 12.93 -11.49 -1.17
N GLU A 152 13.23 -10.76 -2.25
CA GLU A 152 14.56 -10.67 -2.84
C GLU A 152 15.58 -10.03 -1.87
N LEU A 153 15.23 -8.91 -1.24
CA LEU A 153 16.07 -8.25 -0.24
C LEU A 153 16.32 -9.17 0.97
N LEU A 154 15.31 -9.86 1.46
CA LEU A 154 15.43 -10.78 2.58
C LEU A 154 16.36 -11.97 2.25
N THR A 155 16.26 -12.50 1.03
CA THR A 155 17.12 -13.58 0.55
C THR A 155 18.58 -13.11 0.45
N GLY A 156 18.81 -11.88 -0.02
CA GLY A 156 20.14 -11.26 -0.10
C GLY A 156 20.83 -11.13 1.26
N LEU A 157 20.09 -10.80 2.32
CA LEU A 157 20.62 -10.74 3.68
C LEU A 157 21.11 -12.10 4.18
N ASN A 158 20.44 -13.19 3.84
CA ASN A 158 20.82 -14.53 4.28
C ASN A 158 22.07 -15.06 3.57
N CYS A 159 22.35 -14.60 2.33
CA CYS A 159 23.55 -14.98 1.56
C CYS A 159 24.80 -14.18 1.96
N GLY A 160 24.65 -13.04 2.63
CA GLY A 160 25.75 -12.18 3.06
C GLY A 160 26.46 -12.58 4.37
N ASN A 161 25.94 -13.58 5.08
CA ASN A 161 26.46 -14.09 6.37
C ASN A 161 27.26 -15.40 6.25
N GLY A 162 27.77 -15.70 5.05
CA GLY A 162 28.60 -16.89 4.76
C GLY A 162 30.09 -16.55 4.58
#